data_34e479c1a2c440bf6325da0600c16192
#
_entry.id   34e479c1a2c440bf6325da0600c16192
#
_cell.length_a   1.000
_cell.length_b   1.000
_cell.length_c   1.000
_cell.angle_alpha   90.00
_cell.angle_beta   90.00
_cell.angle_gamma   90.00
#
_symmetry.space_group_name_H-M   'P 1'
#
loop_
_entity.id
_entity.type
_entity.pdbx_description
1 polymer ?
#
loop_
_entity_poly.entity_id
_entity_poly.type
_entity_poly.pdbx_seq_one_letter_code
_entity_poly.pdbx_strand_id
1 'polypeptide(L)'
;MRQADALTARREADKEQKKDPGGHAKQHAKKQAQGGAPGAYAPKGTAAPKGAARKGAKGAAAGPLAKDGKALTLRFVLPSGAGSESLRGVADRISRMLQRIGVRTEIAKVADDSYFKDHIASGQYDLALYSWPASAFPATDARPIFAKPVPAADGSLNVEQNYTRVGTDHIDQLFDQAVSELDESENRSLVKKADARIWAAAGSVPLYQRPQLVAARTNLANAGAFGFETPRYQDMGFLKPGAKAGKQPSQ
;
A
#
# COMPACT_ATOMS: atom_id res chain seq x y z
N MET A 1 12.74 29.19 30.63
CA MET A 1 13.01 28.34 31.79
C MET A 1 12.38 26.91 31.69
N ARG A 2 11.25 26.70 31.04
CA ARG A 2 10.59 25.35 31.04
C ARG A 2 11.17 24.27 30.08
N GLN A 3 12.01 24.58 29.12
CA GLN A 3 12.63 23.61 28.20
C GLN A 3 13.94 23.01 28.74
N ALA A 4 14.65 23.72 29.61
CA ALA A 4 15.90 23.23 30.21
C ALA A 4 15.62 22.14 31.26
N ASP A 5 14.52 22.25 32.01
CA ASP A 5 14.18 21.30 33.07
C ASP A 5 13.74 19.93 32.51
N ALA A 6 13.08 19.91 31.33
CA ALA A 6 12.65 18.69 30.67
C ALA A 6 13.83 17.87 30.09
N LEU A 7 14.89 18.55 29.65
CA LEU A 7 16.12 17.91 29.16
C LEU A 7 16.96 17.32 30.28
N THR A 8 16.95 17.94 31.44
CA THR A 8 17.68 17.44 32.63
C THR A 8 17.00 16.20 33.20
N ALA A 9 15.67 16.19 33.29
CA ALA A 9 14.90 15.03 33.75
C ALA A 9 15.05 13.80 32.82
N ARG A 10 15.14 14.00 31.50
CA ARG A 10 15.43 12.90 30.55
C ARG A 10 16.84 12.31 30.71
N ARG A 11 17.84 13.16 30.99
CA ARG A 11 19.22 12.69 31.21
C ARG A 11 19.38 11.93 32.52
N GLU A 12 18.59 12.20 33.53
CA GLU A 12 18.62 11.46 34.79
C GLU A 12 17.92 10.12 34.68
N ALA A 13 16.80 10.02 33.95
CA ALA A 13 16.10 8.75 33.65
C ALA A 13 16.97 7.77 32.83
N ASP A 14 17.75 8.28 31.87
CA ASP A 14 18.69 7.47 31.07
C ASP A 14 19.89 6.97 31.88
N LYS A 15 20.28 7.69 32.93
CA LYS A 15 21.37 7.26 33.84
C LYS A 15 20.93 6.17 34.83
N GLU A 16 19.68 6.16 35.26
CA GLU A 16 19.12 5.12 36.10
C GLU A 16 18.94 3.79 35.37
N GLN A 17 18.51 3.82 34.08
CA GLN A 17 18.41 2.61 33.27
C GLN A 17 19.75 1.94 32.94
N LYS A 18 20.88 2.66 33.03
CA LYS A 18 22.23 2.11 32.80
C LYS A 18 22.88 1.50 34.04
N LYS A 19 22.28 1.59 35.22
CA LYS A 19 22.89 1.11 36.48
C LYS A 19 22.51 -0.31 36.88
N ASP A 20 21.57 -0.98 36.21
CA ASP A 20 21.22 -2.37 36.54
C ASP A 20 21.06 -3.27 35.27
N PRO A 21 22.18 -3.82 34.73
CA PRO A 21 22.14 -4.71 33.58
C PRO A 21 22.00 -6.19 33.92
N GLY A 22 21.58 -6.60 35.14
CA GLY A 22 21.81 -7.98 35.57
C GLY A 22 20.66 -8.80 36.14
N GLY A 23 19.46 -8.25 36.35
CA GLY A 23 18.48 -8.92 37.25
C GLY A 23 17.30 -9.67 36.58
N HIS A 24 16.79 -9.29 35.45
CA HIS A 24 15.51 -9.81 34.97
C HIS A 24 15.48 -10.53 33.61
N ALA A 25 16.60 -10.69 32.93
CA ALA A 25 16.65 -11.32 31.61
C ALA A 25 16.63 -12.88 31.61
N LYS A 26 16.74 -13.55 32.72
CA LYS A 26 16.87 -15.03 32.78
C LYS A 26 15.57 -15.79 33.11
N GLN A 27 14.48 -15.14 33.50
CA GLN A 27 13.24 -15.84 33.83
C GLN A 27 12.16 -15.78 32.70
N HIS A 28 12.29 -14.89 31.73
CA HIS A 28 11.33 -14.81 30.59
C HIS A 28 11.71 -15.66 29.39
N ALA A 29 12.95 -16.13 29.29
CA ALA A 29 13.41 -16.92 28.12
C ALA A 29 12.94 -18.39 28.12
N LYS A 30 12.35 -18.89 29.19
CA LYS A 30 11.95 -20.32 29.32
C LYS A 30 10.46 -20.58 29.12
N LYS A 31 9.64 -19.54 28.88
CA LYS A 31 8.17 -19.67 28.69
C LYS A 31 7.68 -19.29 27.28
N GLN A 32 8.55 -18.88 26.39
CA GLN A 32 8.20 -18.52 24.98
C GLN A 32 8.57 -19.58 23.93
N ALA A 33 8.99 -20.76 24.36
CA ALA A 33 9.36 -21.85 23.42
C ALA A 33 8.19 -22.78 23.05
N GLN A 34 6.95 -22.46 23.40
CA GLN A 34 5.77 -23.27 23.06
C GLN A 34 4.56 -22.49 22.53
N GLY A 35 4.77 -21.29 22.00
CA GLY A 35 3.76 -20.57 21.26
C GLY A 35 4.18 -20.51 19.79
N GLY A 36 3.61 -21.39 18.95
CA GLY A 36 3.84 -21.40 17.51
C GLY A 36 3.49 -20.05 16.91
N ALA A 37 4.41 -19.46 16.17
CA ALA A 37 4.18 -18.29 15.36
C ALA A 37 3.04 -18.58 14.36
N PRO A 38 2.09 -17.66 14.13
CA PRO A 38 1.15 -17.78 13.03
C PRO A 38 1.95 -17.73 11.74
N GLY A 39 1.93 -18.84 10.99
CA GLY A 39 2.75 -19.05 9.83
C GLY A 39 2.50 -18.00 8.74
N ALA A 40 3.59 -17.51 8.19
CA ALA A 40 3.61 -16.87 6.90
C ALA A 40 2.90 -17.79 5.87
N TYR A 41 1.84 -17.28 5.25
CA TYR A 41 1.19 -17.95 4.12
C TYR A 41 2.11 -17.85 2.90
N ALA A 42 3.05 -18.79 2.78
CA ALA A 42 3.62 -19.14 1.50
C ALA A 42 2.76 -20.29 0.93
N PRO A 43 2.18 -20.20 -0.26
CA PRO A 43 1.50 -21.35 -0.87
C PRO A 43 2.55 -22.39 -1.27
N LYS A 44 2.76 -23.39 -0.42
CA LYS A 44 3.39 -24.64 -0.88
C LYS A 44 2.44 -25.27 -1.89
N GLY A 45 2.92 -25.44 -3.10
CA GLY A 45 2.23 -26.20 -4.12
C GLY A 45 1.90 -27.61 -3.61
N THR A 46 0.66 -27.81 -3.22
CA THR A 46 0.10 -29.14 -3.04
C THR A 46 -0.36 -29.64 -4.38
N ALA A 47 0.24 -30.75 -4.82
CA ALA A 47 -0.19 -31.49 -5.99
C ALA A 47 -1.71 -31.74 -5.89
N ALA A 48 -2.44 -31.33 -6.92
CA ALA A 48 -3.86 -31.56 -7.00
C ALA A 48 -4.16 -33.08 -7.01
N PRO A 49 -5.11 -33.56 -6.21
CA PRO A 49 -5.59 -34.93 -6.36
C PRO A 49 -6.30 -35.05 -7.72
N LYS A 50 -5.83 -35.97 -8.54
CA LYS A 50 -6.52 -36.37 -9.77
C LYS A 50 -7.86 -37.00 -9.41
N GLY A 51 -8.94 -36.42 -9.93
CA GLY A 51 -10.21 -37.11 -10.04
C GLY A 51 -11.32 -36.64 -9.09
N ALA A 52 -11.98 -35.59 -9.49
CA ALA A 52 -13.44 -35.40 -9.44
C ALA A 52 -13.75 -34.09 -10.15
N ALA A 53 -14.21 -34.15 -11.38
CA ALA A 53 -14.83 -33.03 -12.04
C ALA A 53 -16.08 -32.62 -11.23
N ARG A 54 -15.91 -31.70 -10.30
CA ARG A 54 -17.03 -30.98 -9.70
C ARG A 54 -17.66 -30.17 -10.83
N LYS A 55 -18.78 -30.67 -11.35
CA LYS A 55 -19.71 -29.87 -12.15
C LYS A 55 -19.88 -28.55 -11.40
N GLY A 56 -19.43 -27.46 -12.01
CA GLY A 56 -19.53 -26.13 -11.43
C GLY A 56 -20.99 -25.87 -11.07
N ALA A 57 -21.27 -25.86 -9.78
CA ALA A 57 -22.45 -25.22 -9.27
C ALA A 57 -22.31 -23.75 -9.73
N LYS A 58 -23.14 -23.32 -10.69
CA LYS A 58 -23.41 -21.91 -10.93
C LYS A 58 -23.98 -21.40 -9.61
N GLY A 59 -23.12 -20.83 -8.76
CA GLY A 59 -23.58 -20.18 -7.55
C GLY A 59 -24.63 -19.17 -7.96
N ALA A 60 -25.87 -19.38 -7.53
CA ALA A 60 -26.92 -18.39 -7.68
C ALA A 60 -26.37 -17.10 -7.07
N ALA A 61 -26.44 -16.00 -7.82
CA ALA A 61 -26.07 -14.70 -7.32
C ALA A 61 -26.87 -14.44 -6.03
N ALA A 62 -26.18 -14.07 -4.95
CA ALA A 62 -26.86 -13.72 -3.71
C ALA A 62 -27.89 -12.61 -3.99
N GLY A 63 -29.05 -12.68 -3.37
CA GLY A 63 -30.01 -11.59 -3.43
C GLY A 63 -29.38 -10.28 -2.94
N PRO A 64 -29.89 -9.10 -3.32
CA PRO A 64 -29.31 -7.83 -2.92
C PRO A 64 -29.28 -7.72 -1.39
N LEU A 65 -28.12 -7.38 -0.83
CA LEU A 65 -28.00 -6.99 0.59
C LEU A 65 -28.84 -5.72 0.78
N ALA A 66 -29.71 -5.73 1.79
CA ALA A 66 -30.57 -4.60 2.09
C ALA A 66 -30.70 -4.42 3.60
N LYS A 67 -30.88 -3.17 4.03
CA LYS A 67 -31.24 -2.78 5.39
C LYS A 67 -32.45 -1.85 5.30
N ASP A 68 -33.47 -2.13 6.09
CA ASP A 68 -34.73 -1.34 6.13
C ASP A 68 -35.35 -1.14 4.72
N GLY A 69 -35.35 -2.20 3.90
CA GLY A 69 -35.88 -2.19 2.54
C GLY A 69 -35.00 -1.48 1.51
N LYS A 70 -33.90 -0.87 1.90
CA LYS A 70 -32.94 -0.18 0.99
C LYS A 70 -31.79 -1.11 0.64
N ALA A 71 -31.59 -1.34 -0.67
CA ALA A 71 -30.45 -2.13 -1.14
C ALA A 71 -29.14 -1.41 -0.85
N LEU A 72 -28.11 -2.17 -0.42
CA LEU A 72 -26.76 -1.65 -0.27
C LEU A 72 -26.19 -1.33 -1.65
N THR A 73 -26.00 -0.04 -1.93
CA THR A 73 -25.42 0.47 -3.15
C THR A 73 -24.24 1.36 -2.81
N LEU A 74 -23.07 1.06 -3.40
CA LEU A 74 -21.84 1.79 -3.19
C LEU A 74 -21.53 2.70 -4.38
N ARG A 75 -21.24 3.97 -4.11
CA ARG A 75 -20.75 4.92 -5.12
C ARG A 75 -19.29 4.62 -5.44
N PHE A 76 -19.04 4.21 -6.67
CA PHE A 76 -17.71 3.84 -7.15
C PHE A 76 -17.19 4.90 -8.13
N VAL A 77 -16.24 5.73 -7.68
CA VAL A 77 -15.73 6.86 -8.48
C VAL A 77 -14.50 6.43 -9.27
N LEU A 78 -14.46 6.77 -10.56
CA LEU A 78 -13.40 6.46 -11.51
C LEU A 78 -13.01 7.70 -12.32
N PRO A 79 -11.72 7.86 -12.66
CA PRO A 79 -11.32 8.86 -13.65
C PRO A 79 -11.84 8.50 -15.05
N SER A 80 -12.13 9.50 -15.87
CA SER A 80 -12.70 9.34 -17.21
C SER A 80 -11.76 9.75 -18.35
N GLY A 81 -10.56 10.27 -18.07
CA GLY A 81 -9.62 10.75 -19.05
C GLY A 81 -8.95 9.65 -19.90
N ALA A 82 -8.12 10.09 -20.83
CA ALA A 82 -7.34 9.19 -21.69
C ALA A 82 -6.45 8.27 -20.87
N GLY A 83 -6.44 6.98 -21.17
CA GLY A 83 -5.68 5.96 -20.42
C GLY A 83 -6.41 5.38 -19.20
N SER A 84 -7.64 5.81 -18.91
CA SER A 84 -8.45 5.26 -17.83
C SER A 84 -9.22 3.98 -18.22
N GLU A 85 -9.16 3.54 -19.50
CA GLU A 85 -9.86 2.35 -19.97
C GLU A 85 -9.50 1.08 -19.21
N SER A 86 -8.23 0.91 -18.87
CA SER A 86 -7.75 -0.24 -18.08
C SER A 86 -8.38 -0.26 -16.68
N LEU A 87 -8.50 0.91 -16.05
CA LEU A 87 -9.15 1.06 -14.74
C LEU A 87 -10.63 0.72 -14.80
N ARG A 88 -11.32 1.10 -15.88
CA ARG A 88 -12.74 0.73 -16.09
C ARG A 88 -12.92 -0.78 -16.14
N GLY A 89 -12.08 -1.49 -16.89
CA GLY A 89 -12.14 -2.95 -16.95
C GLY A 89 -11.92 -3.61 -15.57
N VAL A 90 -11.05 -3.04 -14.75
CA VAL A 90 -10.83 -3.50 -13.36
C VAL A 90 -12.06 -3.19 -12.50
N ALA A 91 -12.61 -1.98 -12.57
CA ALA A 91 -13.80 -1.57 -11.83
C ALA A 91 -15.03 -2.42 -12.17
N ASP A 92 -15.27 -2.72 -13.45
CA ASP A 92 -16.32 -3.61 -13.88
C ASP A 92 -16.18 -5.03 -13.31
N ARG A 93 -14.95 -5.51 -13.19
CA ARG A 93 -14.67 -6.81 -12.57
C ARG A 93 -14.95 -6.77 -11.07
N ILE A 94 -14.52 -5.72 -10.36
CA ILE A 94 -14.81 -5.51 -8.94
C ILE A 94 -16.32 -5.44 -8.72
N SER A 95 -17.04 -4.67 -9.52
CA SER A 95 -18.50 -4.53 -9.45
C SER A 95 -19.20 -5.88 -9.60
N ARG A 96 -18.78 -6.70 -10.58
CA ARG A 96 -19.33 -8.06 -10.75
C ARG A 96 -19.02 -8.97 -9.55
N MET A 97 -17.85 -8.82 -8.91
CA MET A 97 -17.51 -9.60 -7.72
C MET A 97 -18.37 -9.18 -6.52
N LEU A 98 -18.56 -7.88 -6.32
CA LEU A 98 -19.44 -7.33 -5.28
C LEU A 98 -20.90 -7.75 -5.48
N GLN A 99 -21.38 -7.75 -6.71
CA GLN A 99 -22.73 -8.18 -7.05
C GLN A 99 -23.00 -9.65 -6.68
N ARG A 100 -21.97 -10.51 -6.75
CA ARG A 100 -22.10 -11.93 -6.34
C ARG A 100 -22.42 -12.10 -4.85
N ILE A 101 -22.03 -11.14 -4.04
CA ILE A 101 -22.30 -11.11 -2.59
C ILE A 101 -23.47 -10.16 -2.24
N GLY A 102 -24.22 -9.71 -3.24
CA GLY A 102 -25.40 -8.89 -3.05
C GLY A 102 -25.17 -7.39 -2.91
N VAL A 103 -23.94 -6.90 -3.09
CA VAL A 103 -23.61 -5.47 -3.05
C VAL A 103 -23.72 -4.87 -4.44
N ARG A 104 -24.47 -3.78 -4.59
CA ARG A 104 -24.58 -3.01 -5.84
C ARG A 104 -23.53 -1.91 -5.87
N THR A 105 -23.09 -1.52 -7.06
CA THR A 105 -22.19 -0.38 -7.27
C THR A 105 -22.77 0.56 -8.33
N GLU A 106 -22.67 1.85 -8.08
CA GLU A 106 -22.94 2.91 -9.04
C GLU A 106 -21.62 3.54 -9.47
N ILE A 107 -21.21 3.31 -10.72
CA ILE A 107 -19.96 3.83 -11.25
C ILE A 107 -20.18 5.27 -11.69
N ALA A 108 -19.52 6.21 -10.98
CA ALA A 108 -19.46 7.63 -11.35
C ALA A 108 -18.12 7.91 -12.05
N LYS A 109 -18.19 8.33 -13.33
CA LYS A 109 -17.02 8.74 -14.11
C LYS A 109 -16.85 10.25 -14.01
N VAL A 110 -15.67 10.69 -13.58
CA VAL A 110 -15.36 12.11 -13.40
C VAL A 110 -14.12 12.51 -14.20
N ALA A 111 -14.05 13.77 -14.60
CA ALA A 111 -12.90 14.28 -15.33
C ALA A 111 -11.62 14.17 -14.50
N ASP A 112 -10.46 13.92 -15.14
CA ASP A 112 -9.20 13.64 -14.45
C ASP A 112 -8.72 14.81 -13.58
N ASP A 113 -8.91 16.05 -14.03
CA ASP A 113 -8.53 17.26 -13.32
C ASP A 113 -9.34 17.50 -12.04
N SER A 114 -10.59 17.05 -12.00
CA SER A 114 -11.46 17.15 -10.81
C SER A 114 -11.43 15.90 -9.92
N TYR A 115 -10.90 14.80 -10.41
CA TYR A 115 -10.98 13.50 -9.75
C TYR A 115 -10.42 13.53 -8.32
N PHE A 116 -9.18 13.96 -8.15
CA PHE A 116 -8.56 14.01 -6.83
C PHE A 116 -9.12 15.13 -5.96
N LYS A 117 -9.21 16.35 -6.49
CA LYS A 117 -9.60 17.52 -5.71
C LYS A 117 -11.06 17.44 -5.23
N ASP A 118 -11.99 17.17 -6.16
CA ASP A 118 -13.40 17.35 -5.89
C ASP A 118 -14.09 16.07 -5.41
N HIS A 119 -13.47 14.89 -5.66
CA HIS A 119 -14.06 13.61 -5.27
C HIS A 119 -13.24 12.85 -4.24
N ILE A 120 -11.94 12.64 -4.48
CA ILE A 120 -11.12 11.83 -3.58
C ILE A 120 -10.78 12.60 -2.31
N ALA A 121 -10.25 13.80 -2.42
CA ALA A 121 -9.88 14.62 -1.25
C ALA A 121 -11.11 15.02 -0.43
N SER A 122 -12.26 15.29 -1.07
CA SER A 122 -13.51 15.59 -0.37
C SER A 122 -14.14 14.37 0.31
N GLY A 123 -13.74 13.14 -0.06
CA GLY A 123 -14.29 11.90 0.48
C GLY A 123 -15.68 11.55 -0.04
N GLN A 124 -16.10 12.09 -1.17
CA GLN A 124 -17.41 11.84 -1.75
C GLN A 124 -17.44 10.55 -2.58
N TYR A 125 -17.10 9.44 -1.96
CA TYR A 125 -17.13 8.11 -2.56
C TYR A 125 -17.23 7.03 -1.46
N ASP A 126 -17.73 5.85 -1.83
CA ASP A 126 -17.61 4.65 -1.03
C ASP A 126 -16.45 3.79 -1.53
N LEU A 127 -16.25 3.75 -2.86
CA LEU A 127 -15.13 3.10 -3.51
C LEU A 127 -14.48 4.05 -4.52
N ALA A 128 -13.15 4.03 -4.57
CA ALA A 128 -12.36 4.75 -5.55
C ALA A 128 -11.25 3.86 -6.08
N LEU A 129 -10.89 4.00 -7.35
CA LEU A 129 -9.82 3.23 -7.98
C LEU A 129 -8.82 4.16 -8.66
N TYR A 130 -7.59 4.15 -8.19
CA TYR A 130 -6.51 4.97 -8.71
C TYR A 130 -5.15 4.33 -8.46
N SER A 131 -4.09 4.95 -8.97
CA SER A 131 -2.72 4.49 -8.76
C SER A 131 -1.93 5.53 -7.97
N TRP A 132 -1.12 5.07 -7.04
CA TRP A 132 -0.11 5.88 -6.41
C TRP A 132 1.23 5.70 -7.14
N PRO A 133 2.00 6.77 -7.39
CA PRO A 133 3.39 6.65 -7.76
C PRO A 133 4.17 6.05 -6.58
N ALA A 134 5.23 5.32 -6.88
CA ALA A 134 6.13 4.76 -5.88
C ALA A 134 7.57 5.05 -6.29
N SER A 135 8.46 5.12 -5.31
CA SER A 135 9.90 5.28 -5.50
C SER A 135 10.68 4.15 -4.78
N ALA A 136 12.00 4.27 -4.76
CA ALA A 136 12.86 3.38 -4.00
C ALA A 136 12.75 3.56 -2.47
N PHE A 137 11.97 4.54 -1.99
CA PHE A 137 11.85 4.90 -0.59
C PHE A 137 10.43 4.66 -0.04
N PRO A 138 10.01 3.39 0.13
CA PRO A 138 8.62 3.05 0.43
C PRO A 138 8.11 3.62 1.76
N ALA A 139 8.97 3.79 2.77
CA ALA A 139 8.57 4.37 4.04
C ALA A 139 8.17 5.86 3.88
N THR A 140 8.97 6.62 3.15
CA THR A 140 8.72 8.05 2.88
C THR A 140 7.49 8.24 1.99
N ASP A 141 7.34 7.42 0.95
CA ASP A 141 6.21 7.49 0.02
C ASP A 141 4.88 7.14 0.71
N ALA A 142 4.89 6.11 1.55
CA ALA A 142 3.67 5.56 2.13
C ALA A 142 3.20 6.34 3.39
N ARG A 143 4.11 6.99 4.12
CA ARG A 143 3.78 7.70 5.36
C ARG A 143 2.60 8.66 5.21
N PRO A 144 2.57 9.63 4.28
CA PRO A 144 1.45 10.55 4.13
C PRO A 144 0.16 9.89 3.65
N ILE A 145 0.27 8.74 2.95
CA ILE A 145 -0.88 7.98 2.42
C ILE A 145 -1.64 7.26 3.53
N PHE A 146 -0.95 6.86 4.61
CA PHE A 146 -1.51 6.09 5.72
C PHE A 146 -1.43 6.82 7.07
N ALA A 147 -1.00 8.09 7.08
CA ALA A 147 -0.96 8.93 8.27
C ALA A 147 -2.34 9.03 8.94
N LYS A 148 -2.37 9.00 10.27
CA LYS A 148 -3.61 9.16 11.02
C LYS A 148 -4.19 10.56 10.78
N PRO A 149 -5.47 10.67 10.38
CA PRO A 149 -6.11 11.97 10.26
C PRO A 149 -6.14 12.73 11.59
N VAL A 150 -5.80 14.01 11.56
CA VAL A 150 -5.69 14.86 12.75
C VAL A 150 -6.69 16.01 12.65
N PRO A 151 -7.50 16.29 13.71
CA PRO A 151 -8.37 17.45 13.73
C PRO A 151 -7.60 18.76 13.58
N ALA A 152 -8.03 19.63 12.69
CA ALA A 152 -7.53 20.99 12.53
C ALA A 152 -8.25 21.96 13.45
N ALA A 153 -7.69 23.16 13.66
CA ALA A 153 -8.23 24.17 14.57
C ALA A 153 -9.62 24.69 14.15
N ASP A 154 -9.95 24.61 12.86
CA ASP A 154 -11.25 25.01 12.30
C ASP A 154 -12.32 23.92 12.38
N GLY A 155 -12.01 22.78 13.00
CA GLY A 155 -12.90 21.62 13.09
C GLY A 155 -12.87 20.70 11.86
N SER A 156 -12.13 21.05 10.82
CA SER A 156 -11.90 20.15 9.69
C SER A 156 -10.93 19.02 10.06
N LEU A 157 -10.78 18.05 9.16
CA LEU A 157 -9.86 16.93 9.34
C LEU A 157 -8.68 17.05 8.37
N ASN A 158 -7.48 17.24 8.90
CA ASN A 158 -6.27 17.16 8.09
C ASN A 158 -5.98 15.67 7.79
N VAL A 159 -6.09 15.29 6.55
CA VAL A 159 -5.93 13.89 6.09
C VAL A 159 -4.65 13.67 5.31
N GLU A 160 -3.83 14.72 5.05
CA GLU A 160 -2.68 14.65 4.15
C GLU A 160 -3.05 13.98 2.80
N GLN A 161 -2.46 12.82 2.51
CA GLN A 161 -2.80 11.98 1.36
C GLN A 161 -3.61 10.73 1.77
N ASN A 162 -3.99 10.61 3.04
CA ASN A 162 -4.81 9.51 3.53
C ASN A 162 -6.29 9.71 3.20
N TYR A 163 -6.63 9.58 1.93
CA TYR A 163 -8.00 9.76 1.47
C TYR A 163 -8.98 8.70 1.99
N THR A 164 -8.47 7.59 2.52
CA THR A 164 -9.31 6.59 3.20
C THR A 164 -9.75 7.04 4.58
N ARG A 165 -9.04 8.00 5.19
CA ARG A 165 -9.23 8.49 6.56
C ARG A 165 -9.08 7.41 7.63
N VAL A 166 -8.43 6.31 7.29
CA VAL A 166 -8.17 5.18 8.20
C VAL A 166 -6.68 5.17 8.54
N GLY A 167 -6.34 5.47 9.78
CA GLY A 167 -4.97 5.50 10.28
C GLY A 167 -4.93 5.40 11.80
N THR A 168 -3.78 5.06 12.36
CA THR A 168 -3.58 4.93 13.81
C THR A 168 -2.23 5.49 14.22
N ASP A 169 -2.12 5.94 15.49
CA ASP A 169 -0.84 6.41 16.06
C ASP A 169 0.27 5.35 15.93
N HIS A 170 -0.09 4.07 15.97
CA HIS A 170 0.89 3.00 15.83
C HIS A 170 1.44 2.87 14.40
N ILE A 171 0.62 3.12 13.37
CA ILE A 171 1.06 3.18 11.97
C ILE A 171 2.02 4.36 11.80
N ASP A 172 1.68 5.53 12.33
CA ASP A 172 2.52 6.72 12.27
C ASP A 172 3.87 6.48 12.94
N GLN A 173 3.88 5.92 14.15
CA GLN A 173 5.11 5.58 14.88
C GLN A 173 6.01 4.60 14.11
N LEU A 174 5.43 3.60 13.44
CA LEU A 174 6.20 2.64 12.64
C LEU A 174 6.84 3.32 11.42
N PHE A 175 6.14 4.22 10.76
CA PHE A 175 6.70 4.99 9.65
C PHE A 175 7.75 6.00 10.12
N ASP A 176 7.54 6.70 11.23
CA ASP A 176 8.52 7.63 11.79
C ASP A 176 9.82 6.92 12.18
N GLN A 177 9.72 5.72 12.75
CA GLN A 177 10.88 4.88 13.02
C GLN A 177 11.55 4.42 11.72
N ALA A 178 10.78 3.95 10.73
CA ALA A 178 11.32 3.47 9.46
C ALA A 178 12.03 4.58 8.67
N VAL A 179 11.49 5.79 8.63
CA VAL A 179 12.11 6.94 7.94
C VAL A 179 13.43 7.34 8.61
N SER A 180 13.55 7.12 9.92
CA SER A 180 14.75 7.47 10.70
C SER A 180 15.77 6.34 10.78
N GLU A 181 15.43 5.11 10.34
CA GLU A 181 16.28 3.93 10.45
C GLU A 181 17.27 3.86 9.28
N LEU A 182 18.56 3.72 9.59
CA LEU A 182 19.63 3.64 8.61
C LEU A 182 20.00 2.19 8.24
N ASP A 183 19.73 1.22 9.12
CA ASP A 183 19.90 -0.19 8.78
C ASP A 183 18.78 -0.65 7.86
N GLU A 184 19.15 -1.11 6.65
CA GLU A 184 18.19 -1.52 5.64
C GLU A 184 17.31 -2.69 6.08
N SER A 185 17.86 -3.63 6.85
CA SER A 185 17.13 -4.81 7.33
C SER A 185 16.07 -4.41 8.36
N GLU A 186 16.44 -3.54 9.30
CA GLU A 186 15.49 -3.06 10.32
C GLU A 186 14.46 -2.10 9.71
N ASN A 187 14.87 -1.21 8.79
CA ASN A 187 13.93 -0.39 8.02
C ASN A 187 12.87 -1.27 7.33
N ARG A 188 13.30 -2.32 6.62
CA ARG A 188 12.40 -3.27 5.96
C ARG A 188 11.49 -4.01 6.95
N SER A 189 12.00 -4.33 8.13
CA SER A 189 11.22 -4.94 9.22
C SER A 189 10.11 -4.01 9.71
N LEU A 190 10.44 -2.73 9.93
CA LEU A 190 9.48 -1.71 10.36
C LEU A 190 8.39 -1.46 9.30
N VAL A 191 8.77 -1.34 8.03
CA VAL A 191 7.82 -1.19 6.91
C VAL A 191 6.87 -2.40 6.82
N LYS A 192 7.37 -3.63 7.00
CA LYS A 192 6.52 -4.83 7.03
C LYS A 192 5.54 -4.83 8.22
N LYS A 193 5.95 -4.32 9.37
CA LYS A 193 5.06 -4.18 10.53
C LYS A 193 3.95 -3.16 10.26
N ALA A 194 4.29 -2.02 9.63
CA ALA A 194 3.32 -1.00 9.20
C ALA A 194 2.35 -1.58 8.17
N ASP A 195 2.83 -2.29 7.15
CA ASP A 195 2.02 -2.94 6.12
C ASP A 195 0.99 -3.91 6.74
N ALA A 196 1.40 -4.74 7.69
CA ALA A 196 0.49 -5.64 8.38
C ALA A 196 -0.64 -4.90 9.13
N ARG A 197 -0.36 -3.70 9.68
CA ARG A 197 -1.38 -2.86 10.34
C ARG A 197 -2.31 -2.18 9.35
N ILE A 198 -1.79 -1.73 8.21
CA ILE A 198 -2.57 -1.15 7.12
C ILE A 198 -3.56 -2.18 6.57
N TRP A 199 -3.11 -3.41 6.32
CA TRP A 199 -3.99 -4.50 5.90
C TRP A 199 -5.07 -4.81 6.93
N ALA A 200 -4.73 -4.83 8.23
CA ALA A 200 -5.69 -5.06 9.30
C ALA A 200 -6.73 -3.93 9.42
N ALA A 201 -6.35 -2.70 9.08
CA ALA A 201 -7.26 -1.54 9.07
C ALA A 201 -8.24 -1.55 7.90
N ALA A 202 -7.95 -2.31 6.83
CA ALA A 202 -8.82 -2.51 5.66
C ALA A 202 -9.29 -1.23 4.96
N GLY A 203 -8.54 -0.12 5.07
CA GLY A 203 -8.88 1.15 4.42
C GLY A 203 -8.60 1.15 2.91
N SER A 204 -7.66 0.34 2.46
CA SER A 204 -7.29 0.21 1.05
C SER A 204 -6.92 -1.24 0.70
N VAL A 205 -7.07 -1.59 -0.58
CA VAL A 205 -6.71 -2.90 -1.10
C VAL A 205 -5.81 -2.72 -2.31
N PRO A 206 -4.49 -2.93 -2.19
CA PRO A 206 -3.59 -2.96 -3.32
C PRO A 206 -3.96 -4.08 -4.28
N LEU A 207 -4.11 -3.77 -5.57
CA LEU A 207 -4.53 -4.74 -6.57
C LEU A 207 -3.35 -5.34 -7.33
N TYR A 208 -2.52 -4.48 -7.90
CA TYR A 208 -1.33 -4.87 -8.65
C TYR A 208 -0.42 -3.67 -8.89
N GLN A 209 0.84 -3.95 -9.16
CA GLN A 209 1.79 -2.95 -9.64
C GLN A 209 1.66 -2.80 -11.16
N ARG A 210 1.48 -1.58 -11.65
CA ARG A 210 1.32 -1.32 -13.08
C ARG A 210 2.64 -1.60 -13.81
N PRO A 211 2.63 -2.37 -14.91
CA PRO A 211 3.83 -2.58 -15.72
C PRO A 211 4.20 -1.28 -16.45
N GLN A 212 5.48 -1.01 -16.53
CA GLN A 212 6.04 0.02 -17.40
C GLN A 212 6.33 -0.57 -18.76
N LEU A 213 5.77 0.02 -19.82
CA LEU A 213 6.00 -0.41 -21.20
C LEU A 213 6.86 0.64 -21.89
N VAL A 214 7.94 0.19 -22.51
CA VAL A 214 8.85 1.05 -23.27
C VAL A 214 8.98 0.51 -24.69
N ALA A 215 8.74 1.35 -25.67
CA ALA A 215 9.01 1.09 -27.08
C ALA A 215 10.19 1.98 -27.53
N ALA A 216 11.25 1.36 -27.97
CA ALA A 216 12.44 2.05 -28.44
C ALA A 216 12.91 1.50 -29.80
N ARG A 217 13.60 2.32 -30.58
CA ARG A 217 14.26 1.85 -31.80
C ARG A 217 15.36 0.86 -31.43
N THR A 218 15.58 -0.16 -32.24
CA THR A 218 16.56 -1.22 -32.00
C THR A 218 18.00 -0.74 -31.94
N ASN A 219 18.29 0.41 -32.50
CA ASN A 219 19.61 1.05 -32.46
C ASN A 219 19.77 2.11 -31.36
N LEU A 220 18.75 2.25 -30.46
CA LEU A 220 18.86 3.09 -29.27
C LEU A 220 19.34 2.21 -28.10
N ALA A 221 20.53 2.52 -27.58
CA ALA A 221 21.12 1.83 -26.44
C ALA A 221 20.69 2.48 -25.13
N ASN A 222 20.63 1.65 -24.06
CA ASN A 222 20.37 2.06 -22.69
C ASN A 222 19.03 2.75 -22.46
N ALA A 223 18.07 2.59 -23.39
CA ALA A 223 16.68 2.98 -23.20
C ALA A 223 15.88 1.78 -22.73
N GLY A 224 15.06 1.95 -21.67
CA GLY A 224 14.28 0.84 -21.12
C GLY A 224 13.35 1.28 -20.01
N ALA A 225 12.75 0.30 -19.34
CA ALA A 225 12.04 0.51 -18.07
C ALA A 225 13.06 0.56 -16.93
N PHE A 226 13.07 1.65 -16.18
CA PHE A 226 14.03 1.86 -15.10
C PHE A 226 13.49 1.49 -13.73
N GLY A 227 12.25 0.99 -13.65
CA GLY A 227 11.60 0.68 -12.38
C GLY A 227 11.49 1.92 -11.50
N PHE A 228 12.11 1.88 -10.32
CA PHE A 228 12.17 3.01 -9.39
C PHE A 228 13.45 3.86 -9.52
N GLU A 229 14.35 3.49 -10.43
CA GLU A 229 15.58 4.24 -10.66
C GLU A 229 15.34 5.45 -11.57
N THR A 230 16.15 6.49 -11.36
CA THR A 230 16.16 7.64 -12.26
C THR A 230 16.85 7.29 -13.57
N PRO A 231 16.26 7.57 -14.74
CA PRO A 231 16.89 7.32 -16.03
C PRO A 231 18.21 8.08 -16.15
N ARG A 232 19.25 7.40 -16.60
CA ARG A 232 20.55 8.01 -16.89
C ARG A 232 20.58 8.45 -18.34
N TYR A 233 20.03 9.62 -18.62
CA TYR A 233 19.90 10.14 -19.99
C TYR A 233 21.24 10.33 -20.68
N GLN A 234 22.31 10.63 -19.94
CA GLN A 234 23.67 10.76 -20.46
C GLN A 234 24.24 9.45 -21.04
N ASP A 235 23.71 8.31 -20.61
CA ASP A 235 24.14 6.98 -21.07
C ASP A 235 23.32 6.48 -22.27
N MET A 236 22.23 7.19 -22.64
CA MET A 236 21.39 6.85 -23.78
C MET A 236 21.97 7.39 -25.06
N GLY A 237 22.01 6.59 -26.12
CA GLY A 237 22.52 7.04 -27.41
C GLY A 237 22.24 6.09 -28.56
N PHE A 238 22.36 6.59 -29.77
CA PHE A 238 22.22 5.75 -30.93
C PHE A 238 23.52 4.98 -31.21
N LEU A 239 23.38 3.71 -31.46
CA LEU A 239 24.47 2.83 -31.85
C LEU A 239 24.98 3.22 -33.28
N LYS A 240 26.28 3.12 -33.49
CA LYS A 240 26.87 3.21 -34.84
C LYS A 240 26.36 2.02 -35.68
N PRO A 241 26.26 2.18 -37.02
CA PRO A 241 25.89 1.08 -37.91
C PRO A 241 26.77 -0.15 -37.65
N GLY A 242 26.14 -1.31 -37.48
CA GLY A 242 26.85 -2.59 -37.22
C GLY A 242 27.20 -2.86 -35.75
N ALA A 243 27.03 -1.91 -34.82
CA ALA A 243 27.23 -2.17 -33.41
C ALA A 243 25.99 -2.88 -32.82
N LYS A 244 26.26 -3.77 -31.89
CA LYS A 244 25.18 -4.46 -31.14
C LYS A 244 25.00 -3.81 -29.77
N ALA A 245 23.74 -3.61 -29.36
CA ALA A 245 23.44 -3.23 -27.98
C ALA A 245 23.98 -4.31 -27.03
N GLY A 246 24.71 -3.92 -25.99
CA GLY A 246 25.06 -4.82 -24.90
C GLY A 246 23.79 -5.40 -24.28
N LYS A 247 23.83 -6.65 -23.77
CA LYS A 247 22.72 -7.18 -22.98
C LYS A 247 22.51 -6.26 -21.78
N GLN A 248 21.35 -5.67 -21.67
CA GLN A 248 20.97 -4.99 -20.41
C GLN A 248 20.99 -6.05 -19.29
N PRO A 249 21.55 -5.72 -18.11
CA PRO A 249 21.42 -6.60 -16.97
C PRO A 249 19.92 -6.78 -16.69
N SER A 250 19.49 -8.04 -16.66
CA SER A 250 18.15 -8.38 -16.17
C SER A 250 18.07 -7.99 -14.69
N GLN A 251 17.23 -7.02 -14.35
CA GLN A 251 16.89 -6.69 -12.99
C GLN A 251 16.04 -7.82 -12.36
#